data_e42da4a5676c9c13b11fbc09bb19dda0
#
_entry.id   e42da4a5676c9c13b11fbc09bb19dda0
#
_cell.length_a   1.000
_cell.length_b   1.000
_cell.length_c   1.000
_cell.angle_alpha   90.00
_cell.angle_beta   90.00
_cell.angle_gamma   90.00
#
_symmetry.space_group_name_H-M   'P 1'
#
loop_
_entity.id
_entity.type
_entity.pdbx_description
1 polymer ?
#
loop_
_entity_poly.entity_id
_entity_poly.type
_entity_poly.pdbx_seq_one_letter_code
_entity_poly.pdbx_strand_id
1 'polypeptide(L)'
;MNTKKTIKEFFLENILSWIFVAFFLMLVYGIKVFNISISHDTEAIIAVPEALYDSWIILGRFGLVLVKKILGIMSFNPYIATFMMVVLMMIHAIAWEYLFCSLTGMWYMKYK
;
A
#
# COMPACT_ATOMS: atom_id res chain seq x y z
N MET A 1 -9.75 -5.37 34.16
CA MET A 1 -8.69 -4.39 33.91
C MET A 1 -8.36 -4.48 32.43
N ASN A 2 -8.91 -3.57 31.63
CA ASN A 2 -8.76 -3.57 30.16
C ASN A 2 -7.39 -2.97 29.78
N THR A 3 -6.38 -3.78 29.71
CA THR A 3 -5.12 -3.39 29.10
C THR A 3 -5.30 -3.38 27.59
N LYS A 4 -5.68 -2.22 27.04
CA LYS A 4 -5.53 -1.98 25.60
C LYS A 4 -4.04 -2.13 25.30
N LYS A 5 -3.66 -3.22 24.64
CA LYS A 5 -2.29 -3.36 24.15
C LYS A 5 -1.93 -2.13 23.33
N THR A 6 -0.80 -1.56 23.65
CA THR A 6 -0.28 -0.43 22.91
C THR A 6 0.05 -0.90 21.49
N ILE A 7 -0.16 -0.05 20.50
CA ILE A 7 0.20 -0.32 19.09
C ILE A 7 1.63 -0.85 18.98
N LYS A 8 2.55 -0.35 19.80
CA LYS A 8 3.95 -0.79 19.86
C LYS A 8 4.09 -2.27 20.25
N GLU A 9 3.32 -2.74 21.22
CA GLU A 9 3.35 -4.16 21.65
C GLU A 9 2.80 -5.06 20.56
N PHE A 10 1.74 -4.63 19.86
CA PHE A 10 1.22 -5.33 18.69
C PHE A 10 2.30 -5.47 17.62
N PHE A 11 3.02 -4.40 17.34
CA PHE A 11 4.11 -4.41 16.37
C PHE A 11 5.21 -5.42 16.72
N LEU A 12 5.67 -5.41 17.94
CA LEU A 12 6.77 -6.30 18.37
C LEU A 12 6.38 -7.77 18.41
N GLU A 13 5.16 -8.08 18.80
CA GLU A 13 4.68 -9.47 18.88
C GLU A 13 4.45 -10.13 17.52
N ASN A 14 4.11 -9.34 16.50
CA ASN A 14 3.81 -9.84 15.16
C ASN A 14 4.92 -9.57 14.14
N ILE A 15 6.11 -9.19 14.60
CA ILE A 15 7.23 -8.83 13.71
C ILE A 15 7.59 -9.95 12.72
N LEU A 16 7.49 -11.21 13.15
CA LEU A 16 7.76 -12.37 12.30
C LEU A 16 6.73 -12.50 11.18
N SER A 17 5.45 -12.26 11.48
CA SER A 17 4.36 -12.24 10.51
C SER A 17 4.59 -11.17 9.44
N TRP A 18 5.07 -10.01 9.84
CA TRP A 18 5.32 -8.91 8.91
C TRP A 18 6.53 -9.10 8.03
N ILE A 19 7.59 -9.71 8.57
CA ILE A 19 8.74 -10.14 7.78
C ILE A 19 8.27 -11.15 6.72
N PHE A 20 7.40 -12.09 7.11
CA PHE A 20 6.82 -13.07 6.18
C PHE A 20 5.98 -12.39 5.10
N VAL A 21 5.10 -11.44 5.45
CA VAL A 21 4.28 -10.68 4.50
C VAL A 21 5.16 -9.87 3.55
N ALA A 22 6.19 -9.18 4.07
CA ALA A 22 7.13 -8.42 3.26
C ALA A 22 7.89 -9.32 2.27
N PHE A 23 8.37 -10.48 2.75
CA PHE A 23 9.03 -11.47 1.89
C PHE A 23 8.09 -11.99 0.80
N PHE A 24 6.86 -12.33 1.14
CA PHE A 24 5.87 -12.81 0.19
C PHE A 24 5.50 -11.75 -0.85
N LEU A 25 5.32 -10.49 -0.44
CA LEU A 25 5.08 -9.37 -1.36
C LEU A 25 6.26 -9.16 -2.31
N MET A 26 7.50 -9.26 -1.81
CA MET A 26 8.69 -9.16 -2.64
C MET A 26 8.82 -10.34 -3.60
N LEU A 27 8.39 -11.54 -3.21
CA LEU A 27 8.41 -12.70 -4.09
C LEU A 27 7.38 -12.54 -5.23
N VAL A 28 6.19 -12.03 -4.93
CA VAL A 28 5.11 -11.85 -5.92
C VAL A 28 5.36 -10.64 -6.82
N TYR A 29 5.75 -9.52 -6.24
CA TYR A 29 5.88 -8.24 -6.93
C TYR A 29 7.32 -7.81 -7.22
N GLY A 30 8.32 -8.54 -6.71
CA GLY A 30 9.73 -8.17 -6.85
C GLY A 30 10.17 -8.02 -8.29
N ILE A 31 9.67 -8.86 -9.20
CA ILE A 31 9.96 -8.73 -10.64
C ILE A 31 9.50 -7.35 -11.14
N LYS A 32 8.32 -6.86 -10.72
CA LYS A 32 7.81 -5.55 -11.11
C LYS A 32 8.56 -4.39 -10.44
N VAL A 33 9.11 -4.61 -9.24
CA VAL A 33 9.93 -3.60 -8.54
C VAL A 33 11.26 -3.40 -9.25
N PHE A 34 11.88 -4.49 -9.71
CA PHE A 34 13.21 -4.44 -10.33
C PHE A 34 13.15 -4.29 -11.86
N ASN A 35 12.03 -4.64 -12.50
CA ASN A 35 11.84 -4.49 -13.94
C ASN A 35 10.67 -3.57 -14.23
N ILE A 36 10.94 -2.46 -14.91
CA ILE A 36 9.90 -1.56 -15.36
C ILE A 36 9.17 -2.20 -16.52
N SER A 37 7.88 -2.49 -16.34
CA SER A 37 7.00 -2.77 -17.46
C SER A 37 6.32 -1.45 -17.88
N ILE A 38 6.69 -0.93 -19.03
CA ILE A 38 6.04 0.24 -19.60
C ILE A 38 4.81 -0.28 -20.35
N SER A 39 3.61 0.06 -19.84
CA SER A 39 2.35 -0.14 -20.56
C SER A 39 2.00 1.12 -21.35
N HIS A 40 1.05 1.02 -22.26
CA HIS A 40 0.58 2.17 -23.05
C HIS A 40 0.10 3.34 -22.15
N ASP A 41 -0.59 3.03 -21.06
CA ASP A 41 -0.99 4.03 -20.06
C ASP A 41 0.19 4.68 -19.35
N THR A 42 1.24 3.89 -19.06
CA THR A 42 2.47 4.37 -18.43
C THR A 42 3.22 5.34 -19.33
N GLU A 43 3.28 5.03 -20.63
CA GLU A 43 3.90 5.90 -21.65
C GLU A 43 3.14 7.23 -21.75
N ALA A 44 1.81 7.19 -21.78
CA ALA A 44 0.96 8.38 -21.82
C ALA A 44 1.14 9.27 -20.58
N ILE A 45 1.24 8.66 -19.36
CA ILE A 45 1.49 9.43 -18.12
C ILE A 45 2.87 10.09 -18.14
N ILE A 46 3.87 9.48 -18.75
CA ILE A 46 5.23 10.03 -18.83
C ILE A 46 5.28 11.15 -19.86
N ALA A 47 4.66 10.94 -21.02
CA ALA A 47 4.75 11.85 -22.14
C ALA A 47 3.87 13.10 -21.98
N VAL A 48 2.60 12.93 -21.58
CA VAL A 48 1.62 14.02 -21.46
C VAL A 48 0.71 13.78 -20.24
N PRO A 49 1.20 13.96 -19.01
CA PRO A 49 0.46 13.65 -17.78
C PRO A 49 -0.86 14.43 -17.67
N GLU A 50 -0.90 15.68 -18.14
CA GLU A 50 -2.08 16.54 -18.04
C GLU A 50 -3.26 16.00 -18.83
N ALA A 51 -3.04 15.55 -20.06
CA ALA A 51 -4.11 14.99 -20.91
C ALA A 51 -4.70 13.71 -20.30
N LEU A 52 -3.89 12.91 -19.62
CA LEU A 52 -4.36 11.71 -18.94
C LEU A 52 -5.16 12.05 -17.68
N TYR A 53 -4.75 13.04 -16.90
CA TYR A 53 -5.49 13.48 -15.72
C TYR A 53 -6.85 14.06 -16.09
N ASP A 54 -6.95 14.82 -17.16
CA ASP A 54 -8.21 15.34 -17.67
C ASP A 54 -9.15 14.19 -18.09
N SER A 55 -8.63 13.20 -18.79
CA SER A 55 -9.40 12.00 -19.15
C SER A 55 -9.89 11.22 -17.93
N TRP A 56 -9.08 11.12 -16.88
CA TRP A 56 -9.47 10.46 -15.62
C TRP A 56 -10.56 11.22 -14.87
N ILE A 57 -10.53 12.55 -14.91
CA ILE A 57 -11.59 13.39 -14.32
C ILE A 57 -12.91 13.15 -15.06
N ILE A 58 -12.89 13.12 -16.39
CA ILE A 58 -14.07 12.86 -17.23
C ILE A 58 -14.63 11.45 -16.96
N LEU A 59 -13.76 10.46 -16.72
CA LEU A 59 -14.14 9.09 -16.37
C LEU A 59 -14.60 8.92 -14.90
N GLY A 60 -14.75 10.01 -14.14
CA GLY A 60 -15.17 9.97 -12.73
C GLY A 60 -14.08 9.56 -11.74
N ARG A 61 -12.82 9.43 -12.17
CA ARG A 61 -11.66 9.09 -11.32
C ARG A 61 -11.02 10.31 -10.68
N PHE A 62 -11.78 11.36 -10.43
CA PHE A 62 -11.30 12.63 -9.85
C PHE A 62 -10.63 12.45 -8.48
N GLY A 63 -11.07 11.48 -7.68
CA GLY A 63 -10.47 11.18 -6.39
C GLY A 63 -9.00 10.78 -6.48
N LEU A 64 -8.63 9.99 -7.50
CA LEU A 64 -7.24 9.61 -7.75
C LEU A 64 -6.38 10.81 -8.10
N VAL A 65 -6.89 11.71 -8.96
CA VAL A 65 -6.18 12.93 -9.35
C VAL A 65 -6.02 13.88 -8.16
N LEU A 66 -7.06 14.00 -7.32
CA LEU A 66 -7.04 14.80 -6.10
C LEU A 66 -5.96 14.30 -5.12
N VAL A 67 -5.93 12.98 -4.85
CA VAL A 67 -4.93 12.38 -3.97
C VAL A 67 -3.51 12.60 -4.50
N LYS A 68 -3.28 12.42 -5.81
CA LYS A 68 -1.98 12.69 -6.43
C LYS A 68 -1.57 14.16 -6.29
N LYS A 69 -2.50 15.08 -6.44
CA LYS A 69 -2.26 16.52 -6.28
C LYS A 69 -1.91 16.88 -4.83
N ILE A 70 -2.63 16.34 -3.86
CA ILE A 70 -2.37 16.55 -2.43
C ILE A 70 -0.98 16.00 -2.04
N LEU A 71 -0.61 14.83 -2.56
CA LEU A 71 0.68 14.20 -2.29
C LEU A 71 1.85 14.83 -3.09
N GLY A 72 1.58 15.77 -4.00
CA GLY A 72 2.59 16.37 -4.86
C GLY A 72 3.21 15.41 -5.88
N ILE A 73 2.54 14.28 -6.17
CA ILE A 73 3.04 13.21 -7.06
C ILE A 73 2.37 13.34 -8.43
N MET A 74 2.46 14.52 -9.04
CA MET A 74 1.88 14.74 -10.36
C MET A 74 2.77 14.20 -11.49
N SER A 75 4.09 14.20 -11.28
CA SER A 75 5.03 13.54 -12.19
C SER A 75 5.09 12.04 -11.89
N PHE A 76 5.04 11.22 -12.93
CA PHE A 76 5.08 9.77 -12.77
C PHE A 76 6.53 9.27 -12.84
N ASN A 77 6.96 8.65 -11.76
CA ASN A 77 8.20 7.87 -11.74
C ASN A 77 7.82 6.39 -11.55
N PRO A 78 8.03 5.52 -12.54
CA PRO A 78 7.62 4.12 -12.48
C PRO A 78 8.31 3.33 -11.34
N TYR A 79 9.55 3.65 -11.00
CA TYR A 79 10.26 3.01 -9.90
C TYR A 79 9.61 3.35 -8.55
N ILE A 80 9.39 4.65 -8.30
CA ILE A 80 8.77 5.12 -7.06
C ILE A 80 7.35 4.58 -6.95
N ALA A 81 6.58 4.59 -8.04
CA ALA A 81 5.20 4.10 -8.03
C ALA A 81 5.10 2.62 -7.65
N THR A 82 5.96 1.78 -8.22
CA THR A 82 5.97 0.34 -7.93
C THR A 82 6.43 0.07 -6.50
N PHE A 83 7.46 0.76 -6.04
CA PHE A 83 7.93 0.65 -4.65
C PHE A 83 6.86 1.10 -3.65
N MET A 84 6.23 2.25 -3.89
CA MET A 84 5.14 2.76 -3.04
C MET A 84 3.94 1.82 -3.01
N MET A 85 3.64 1.14 -4.13
CA MET A 85 2.59 0.13 -4.18
C MET A 85 2.87 -1.00 -3.18
N VAL A 86 4.09 -1.53 -3.14
CA VAL A 86 4.47 -2.61 -2.21
C VAL A 86 4.39 -2.13 -0.76
N VAL A 87 4.87 -0.92 -0.47
CA VAL A 87 4.80 -0.31 0.87
C VAL A 87 3.34 -0.14 1.32
N LEU A 88 2.47 0.38 0.44
CA LEU A 88 1.04 0.55 0.75
C LEU A 88 0.33 -0.78 0.95
N MET A 89 0.65 -1.81 0.16
CA MET A 89 0.12 -3.17 0.37
C MET A 89 0.54 -3.75 1.73
N MET A 90 1.79 -3.51 2.14
CA MET A 90 2.28 -3.94 3.45
C MET A 90 1.53 -3.22 4.59
N ILE A 91 1.37 -1.90 4.50
CA ILE A 91 0.59 -1.12 5.48
C ILE A 91 -0.86 -1.62 5.53
N HIS A 92 -1.46 -1.90 4.37
CA HIS A 92 -2.82 -2.42 4.28
C HIS A 92 -2.97 -3.78 4.96
N ALA A 93 -2.05 -4.72 4.73
CA ALA A 93 -2.04 -6.03 5.37
C ALA A 93 -1.95 -5.90 6.91
N ILE A 94 -1.07 -5.03 7.40
CA ILE A 94 -0.91 -4.75 8.83
C ILE A 94 -2.19 -4.16 9.43
N ALA A 95 -2.82 -3.21 8.73
CA ALA A 95 -4.06 -2.59 9.19
C ALA A 95 -5.21 -3.61 9.28
N TRP A 96 -5.31 -4.52 8.31
CA TRP A 96 -6.29 -5.60 8.36
C TRP A 96 -6.02 -6.57 9.51
N GLU A 97 -4.78 -6.99 9.72
CA GLU A 97 -4.42 -7.85 10.84
C GLU A 97 -4.80 -7.23 12.18
N TYR A 98 -4.48 -5.94 12.37
CA TYR A 98 -4.86 -5.20 13.56
C TYR A 98 -6.38 -5.14 13.75
N LEU A 99 -7.11 -4.85 12.69
CA LEU A 99 -8.57 -4.74 12.71
C LEU A 99 -9.22 -6.09 13.05
N PHE A 100 -8.77 -7.17 12.43
CA PHE A 100 -9.28 -8.52 12.72
C PHE A 100 -8.98 -8.94 14.16
N CYS A 101 -7.77 -8.72 14.65
CA CYS A 101 -7.42 -8.99 16.03
C CYS A 101 -8.28 -8.19 17.01
N SER A 102 -8.57 -6.94 16.68
CA SER A 102 -9.42 -6.06 17.50
C SER A 102 -10.88 -6.50 17.53
N LEU A 103 -11.43 -6.91 16.37
CA LEU A 103 -12.84 -7.31 16.24
C LEU A 103 -13.11 -8.71 16.83
N THR A 104 -12.20 -9.65 16.63
CA THR A 104 -12.39 -11.05 17.04
C THR A 104 -12.04 -11.30 18.51
N GLY A 105 -11.47 -10.32 19.19
CA GLY A 105 -11.02 -10.48 20.59
C GLY A 105 -9.92 -11.52 20.75
N MET A 106 -9.28 -11.98 19.66
CA MET A 106 -8.20 -12.98 19.68
C MET A 106 -7.00 -12.56 20.53
N TRP A 107 -6.90 -11.30 20.88
CA TRP A 107 -5.97 -10.77 21.87
C TRP A 107 -6.05 -11.47 23.23
N TYR A 108 -7.27 -11.94 23.60
CA TYR A 108 -7.50 -12.61 24.87
C TYR A 108 -7.15 -14.10 24.87
N MET A 109 -7.12 -14.75 23.70
CA MET A 109 -6.91 -16.19 23.62
C MET A 109 -5.44 -16.62 23.61
N LYS A 110 -4.52 -15.72 23.25
CA LYS A 110 -3.07 -16.04 23.14
C LYS A 110 -2.35 -16.10 24.50
N TYR A 111 -3.04 -15.74 25.61
CA TYR A 111 -2.48 -15.63 26.96
C TYR A 111 -3.30 -16.38 28.04
N LYS A 112 -4.10 -17.35 27.65
CA LYS A 112 -4.63 -18.39 28.53
C LYS A 112 -3.87 -19.69 28.28
#